data_9f981f9b6cf61e835aa6d1e99f92b551
#
_entry.id   9f981f9b6cf61e835aa6d1e99f92b551
#
_cell.length_a   1.000
_cell.length_b   1.000
_cell.length_c   1.000
_cell.angle_alpha   90.00
_cell.angle_beta   90.00
_cell.angle_gamma   90.00
#
_symmetry.space_group_name_H-M   'P 1'
#
loop_
_entity.id
_entity.type
_entity.pdbx_description
1 polymer ?
#
loop_
_entity_poly.entity_id
_entity_poly.type
_entity_poly.pdbx_seq_one_letter_code
_entity_poly.pdbx_strand_id
1 'polypeptide(L)'
;MDAVREELEAGAETHLYIEHALAIVGEEIPIITPFASAEKAEEQLLETLDPGEAQALAVAEVADGMVVTDDGDARTTAEERGVNLTGSIGLLVRFVKDGHISAETADSYLKRWIDEAGFRSPARDFEVFLED
;
A
#
# COMPACT_ATOMS: atom_id res chain seq x y z
N MET A 1 -7.24 -5.18 -7.73
CA MET A 1 -6.29 -4.51 -8.64
C MET A 1 -5.41 -5.53 -9.30
N ASP A 2 -5.64 -5.78 -10.58
CA ASP A 2 -4.93 -6.85 -11.31
C ASP A 2 -3.43 -6.63 -11.41
N ALA A 3 -2.99 -5.38 -11.63
CA ALA A 3 -1.56 -5.07 -11.73
C ALA A 3 -0.82 -5.36 -10.42
N VAL A 4 -1.44 -5.05 -9.28
CA VAL A 4 -0.85 -5.33 -7.97
C VAL A 4 -0.76 -6.84 -7.75
N ARG A 5 -1.81 -7.58 -8.12
CA ARG A 5 -1.80 -9.03 -8.03
C ARG A 5 -0.68 -9.65 -8.86
N GLU A 6 -0.48 -9.15 -10.08
CA GLU A 6 0.60 -9.62 -10.95
C GLU A 6 1.98 -9.39 -10.33
N GLU A 7 2.19 -8.25 -9.67
CA GLU A 7 3.43 -7.96 -8.97
C GLU A 7 3.65 -8.94 -7.79
N LEU A 8 2.58 -9.25 -7.04
CA LEU A 8 2.65 -10.22 -5.95
C LEU A 8 2.96 -11.62 -6.47
N GLU A 9 2.35 -12.03 -7.58
CA GLU A 9 2.62 -13.33 -8.19
C GLU A 9 4.08 -13.45 -8.64
N ALA A 10 4.63 -12.40 -9.23
CA ALA A 10 6.04 -12.37 -9.62
C ALA A 10 6.96 -12.45 -8.40
N GLY A 11 6.63 -11.73 -7.32
CA GLY A 11 7.41 -11.74 -6.08
C GLY A 11 7.33 -13.06 -5.34
N ALA A 12 6.23 -13.80 -5.45
CA ALA A 12 6.04 -15.09 -4.78
C ALA A 12 7.04 -16.16 -5.25
N GLU A 13 7.58 -16.03 -6.46
CA GLU A 13 8.58 -16.94 -6.98
C GLU A 13 9.87 -16.89 -6.16
N THR A 14 10.19 -15.76 -5.53
CA THR A 14 11.41 -15.55 -4.77
C THR A 14 11.17 -15.38 -3.26
N HIS A 15 9.95 -15.05 -2.84
CA HIS A 15 9.60 -14.79 -1.45
C HIS A 15 8.35 -15.55 -1.04
N LEU A 16 8.56 -16.64 -0.27
CA LEU A 16 7.46 -17.52 0.17
C LEU A 16 6.37 -16.82 0.97
N TYR A 17 6.71 -15.78 1.74
CA TYR A 17 5.71 -15.05 2.53
C TYR A 17 4.65 -14.37 1.66
N ILE A 18 4.96 -14.08 0.39
CA ILE A 18 4.00 -13.48 -0.54
C ILE A 18 2.90 -14.46 -0.92
N GLU A 19 3.17 -15.77 -0.85
CA GLU A 19 2.14 -16.78 -1.09
C GLU A 19 0.98 -16.65 -0.10
N HIS A 20 1.25 -16.29 1.16
CA HIS A 20 0.22 -16.05 2.15
C HIS A 20 -0.66 -14.85 1.77
N ALA A 21 -0.05 -13.79 1.26
CA ALA A 21 -0.80 -12.63 0.78
C ALA A 21 -1.69 -13.00 -0.41
N LEU A 22 -1.15 -13.76 -1.37
CA LEU A 22 -1.91 -14.20 -2.54
C LEU A 22 -3.09 -15.09 -2.16
N ALA A 23 -2.96 -15.89 -1.10
CA ALA A 23 -4.02 -16.78 -0.64
C ALA A 23 -5.27 -16.02 -0.18
N ILE A 24 -5.12 -14.80 0.32
CA ILE A 24 -6.25 -13.98 0.80
C ILE A 24 -6.73 -12.96 -0.24
N VAL A 25 -5.96 -12.71 -1.30
CA VAL A 25 -6.36 -11.81 -2.38
C VAL A 25 -7.52 -12.41 -3.15
N GLY A 26 -8.59 -11.67 -3.28
CA GLY A 26 -9.83 -12.12 -3.90
C GLY A 26 -10.82 -12.72 -2.92
N GLU A 27 -10.40 -13.10 -1.73
CA GLU A 27 -11.28 -13.64 -0.67
C GLU A 27 -11.50 -12.60 0.43
N GLU A 28 -10.46 -12.27 1.19
CA GLU A 28 -10.51 -11.27 2.25
C GLU A 28 -10.18 -9.88 1.75
N ILE A 29 -9.29 -9.78 0.75
CA ILE A 29 -8.95 -8.53 0.09
C ILE A 29 -9.56 -8.57 -1.31
N PRO A 30 -10.63 -7.82 -1.56
CA PRO A 30 -11.30 -7.86 -2.86
C PRO A 30 -10.41 -7.34 -3.99
N ILE A 31 -10.53 -7.99 -5.15
CA ILE A 31 -9.95 -7.49 -6.39
C ILE A 31 -11.06 -6.82 -7.16
N ILE A 32 -10.88 -5.54 -7.49
CA ILE A 32 -11.84 -4.81 -8.29
C ILE A 32 -11.28 -4.55 -9.68
N THR A 33 -12.16 -4.58 -10.69
CA THR A 33 -11.81 -4.19 -12.05
C THR A 33 -11.75 -2.67 -12.09
N PRO A 34 -10.67 -2.07 -12.64
CA PRO A 34 -10.59 -0.62 -12.76
C PRO A 34 -11.77 -0.06 -13.55
N PHE A 35 -12.25 1.10 -13.13
CA PHE A 35 -13.35 1.78 -13.80
C PHE A 35 -12.91 2.27 -15.18
N ALA A 36 -13.82 2.22 -16.16
CA ALA A 36 -13.56 2.80 -17.49
C ALA A 36 -13.16 4.28 -17.37
N SER A 37 -13.77 5.01 -16.44
CA SER A 37 -13.45 6.43 -16.18
C SER A 37 -12.04 6.65 -15.64
N ALA A 38 -11.38 5.61 -15.12
CA ALA A 38 -10.01 5.71 -14.61
C ALA A 38 -8.94 5.44 -15.68
N GLU A 39 -9.31 4.91 -16.86
CA GLU A 39 -8.35 4.55 -17.90
C GLU A 39 -7.46 5.72 -18.35
N LYS A 40 -8.06 6.89 -18.54
CA LYS A 40 -7.31 8.07 -18.96
C LYS A 40 -6.29 8.50 -17.91
N ALA A 41 -6.68 8.50 -16.65
CA ALA A 41 -5.77 8.81 -15.55
C ALA A 41 -4.66 7.77 -15.46
N GLU A 42 -4.99 6.49 -15.61
CA GLU A 42 -4.02 5.41 -15.61
C GLU A 42 -2.97 5.57 -16.71
N GLU A 43 -3.41 5.90 -17.94
CA GLU A 43 -2.50 6.13 -19.06
C GLU A 43 -1.52 7.27 -18.76
N GLN A 44 -2.00 8.36 -18.17
CA GLN A 44 -1.16 9.48 -17.79
C GLN A 44 -0.15 9.10 -16.71
N LEU A 45 -0.58 8.32 -15.73
CA LEU A 45 0.26 7.91 -14.60
C LEU A 45 1.31 6.87 -14.99
N LEU A 46 1.05 6.06 -16.01
CA LEU A 46 2.01 5.09 -16.52
C LEU A 46 3.27 5.72 -17.11
N GLU A 47 3.25 7.01 -17.41
CA GLU A 47 4.43 7.73 -17.89
C GLU A 47 5.50 7.86 -16.82
N THR A 48 5.12 7.87 -15.54
CA THR A 48 6.04 8.11 -14.43
C THR A 48 6.00 7.06 -13.33
N LEU A 49 4.98 6.21 -13.30
CA LEU A 49 4.77 5.23 -12.24
C LEU A 49 4.68 3.80 -12.80
N ASP A 50 4.98 2.82 -11.94
CA ASP A 50 4.79 1.41 -12.24
C ASP A 50 3.31 1.09 -12.46
N PRO A 51 2.98 0.02 -13.22
CA PRO A 51 1.58 -0.33 -13.48
C PRO A 51 0.70 -0.48 -12.24
N GLY A 52 1.22 -1.10 -11.17
CA GLY A 52 0.47 -1.27 -9.92
C GLY A 52 0.13 0.06 -9.27
N GLU A 53 1.09 0.94 -9.18
CA GLU A 53 0.90 2.28 -8.60
C GLU A 53 0.02 3.16 -9.46
N ALA A 54 0.22 3.13 -10.78
CA ALA A 54 -0.59 3.91 -11.72
C ALA A 54 -2.06 3.50 -11.65
N GLN A 55 -2.32 2.20 -11.63
CA GLN A 55 -3.69 1.68 -11.53
C GLN A 55 -4.33 2.05 -10.19
N ALA A 56 -3.59 1.88 -9.09
CA ALA A 56 -4.09 2.21 -7.75
C ALA A 56 -4.43 3.69 -7.61
N LEU A 57 -3.53 4.57 -8.07
CA LEU A 57 -3.78 6.02 -8.03
C LEU A 57 -4.95 6.43 -8.91
N ALA A 58 -5.05 5.88 -10.11
CA ALA A 58 -6.15 6.19 -11.02
C ALA A 58 -7.51 5.82 -10.43
N VAL A 59 -7.61 4.64 -9.84
CA VAL A 59 -8.85 4.18 -9.19
C VAL A 59 -9.18 5.05 -7.98
N ALA A 60 -8.19 5.36 -7.14
CA ALA A 60 -8.40 6.20 -5.96
C ALA A 60 -8.85 7.62 -6.36
N GLU A 61 -8.28 8.18 -7.42
CA GLU A 61 -8.67 9.50 -7.91
C GLU A 61 -10.14 9.54 -8.32
N VAL A 62 -10.59 8.55 -9.07
CA VAL A 62 -11.96 8.47 -9.56
C VAL A 62 -12.95 8.12 -8.46
N ALA A 63 -12.58 7.23 -7.55
CA ALA A 63 -13.45 6.76 -6.47
C ALA A 63 -13.36 7.61 -5.19
N ASP A 64 -12.54 8.66 -5.19
CA ASP A 64 -12.28 9.49 -4.01
C ASP A 64 -11.77 8.65 -2.82
N GLY A 65 -10.87 7.73 -3.12
CA GLY A 65 -10.30 6.81 -2.15
C GLY A 65 -8.92 7.24 -1.66
N MET A 66 -8.26 6.31 -0.98
CA MET A 66 -6.90 6.49 -0.47
C MET A 66 -5.98 5.41 -1.00
N VAL A 67 -4.79 5.79 -1.45
CA VAL A 67 -3.76 4.84 -1.87
C VAL A 67 -2.85 4.52 -0.69
N VAL A 68 -2.46 3.27 -0.57
CA VAL A 68 -1.46 2.82 0.41
C VAL A 68 -0.19 2.44 -0.36
N THR A 69 0.86 3.19 -0.16
CA THR A 69 2.17 2.92 -0.77
C THR A 69 3.28 3.64 -0.01
N ASP A 70 4.49 3.08 -0.05
CA ASP A 70 5.67 3.71 0.55
C ASP A 70 6.55 4.39 -0.51
N ASP A 71 6.20 4.30 -1.78
CA ASP A 71 6.98 4.86 -2.86
C ASP A 71 6.93 6.40 -2.90
N GLY A 72 8.11 7.02 -2.97
CA GLY A 72 8.22 8.49 -2.97
C GLY A 72 7.67 9.14 -4.24
N ASP A 73 7.83 8.50 -5.40
CA ASP A 73 7.30 9.03 -6.66
C ASP A 73 5.78 9.00 -6.67
N ALA A 74 5.18 7.92 -6.15
CA ALA A 74 3.74 7.82 -6.01
C ALA A 74 3.20 8.89 -5.05
N ARG A 75 3.93 9.14 -3.95
CA ARG A 75 3.55 10.19 -2.98
C ARG A 75 3.52 11.56 -3.64
N THR A 76 4.57 11.92 -4.36
CA THR A 76 4.65 13.21 -5.04
C THR A 76 3.52 13.36 -6.07
N THR A 77 3.30 12.31 -6.85
CA THR A 77 2.23 12.31 -7.86
C THR A 77 0.84 12.42 -7.23
N ALA A 78 0.60 11.72 -6.12
CA ALA A 78 -0.67 11.81 -5.40
C ALA A 78 -0.92 13.22 -4.87
N GLU A 79 0.10 13.87 -4.31
CA GLU A 79 0.01 15.26 -3.85
C GLU A 79 -0.35 16.21 -5.00
N GLU A 80 0.30 16.05 -6.15
CA GLU A 80 0.03 16.87 -7.33
C GLU A 80 -1.40 16.69 -7.86
N ARG A 81 -1.94 15.51 -7.75
CA ARG A 81 -3.29 15.19 -8.25
C ARG A 81 -4.38 15.28 -7.19
N GLY A 82 -4.02 15.63 -5.96
CA GLY A 82 -4.99 15.75 -4.87
C GLY A 82 -5.57 14.41 -4.39
N VAL A 83 -4.84 13.33 -4.57
CA VAL A 83 -5.24 11.99 -4.11
C VAL A 83 -4.70 11.73 -2.71
N ASN A 84 -5.54 11.23 -1.82
CA ASN A 84 -5.11 10.85 -0.47
C ASN A 84 -4.20 9.63 -0.53
N LEU A 85 -3.11 9.67 0.23
CA LEU A 85 -2.12 8.60 0.26
C LEU A 85 -1.59 8.40 1.67
N THR A 86 -1.35 7.15 2.04
CA THR A 86 -0.66 6.79 3.26
C THR A 86 0.38 5.70 2.97
N GLY A 87 1.39 5.60 3.83
CA GLY A 87 2.37 4.51 3.75
C GLY A 87 2.02 3.37 4.71
N SER A 88 2.90 2.38 4.77
CA SER A 88 2.72 1.21 5.64
C SER A 88 2.63 1.60 7.12
N ILE A 89 3.47 2.53 7.58
CA ILE A 89 3.44 2.99 8.97
C ILE A 89 2.13 3.71 9.27
N GLY A 90 1.69 4.59 8.37
CA GLY A 90 0.42 5.31 8.53
C GLY A 90 -0.77 4.35 8.61
N LEU A 91 -0.74 3.27 7.84
CA LEU A 91 -1.77 2.24 7.88
C LEU A 91 -1.79 1.53 9.24
N LEU A 92 -0.62 1.18 9.79
CA LEU A 92 -0.54 0.59 11.14
C LEU A 92 -1.08 1.54 12.21
N VAL A 93 -0.73 2.82 12.13
CA VAL A 93 -1.22 3.83 13.07
C VAL A 93 -2.75 3.87 13.03
N ARG A 94 -3.31 3.87 11.84
CA ARG A 94 -4.77 3.89 11.66
C ARG A 94 -5.43 2.64 12.27
N PHE A 95 -4.85 1.46 12.06
CA PHE A 95 -5.38 0.21 12.61
C PHE A 95 -5.35 0.22 14.14
N VAL A 96 -4.30 0.77 14.74
CA VAL A 96 -4.22 0.90 16.20
C VAL A 96 -5.26 1.88 16.72
N LYS A 97 -5.39 3.05 16.10
CA LYS A 97 -6.36 4.07 16.50
C LYS A 97 -7.80 3.60 16.36
N ASP A 98 -8.07 2.79 15.34
CA ASP A 98 -9.40 2.24 15.10
C ASP A 98 -9.69 0.98 15.94
N GLY A 99 -8.72 0.51 16.71
CA GLY A 99 -8.90 -0.63 17.60
C GLY A 99 -8.80 -2.00 16.95
N HIS A 100 -8.29 -2.08 15.72
CA HIS A 100 -8.15 -3.37 15.01
C HIS A 100 -6.98 -4.20 15.50
N ILE A 101 -5.89 -3.55 15.91
CA ILE A 101 -4.71 -4.21 16.49
C ILE A 101 -4.19 -3.39 17.67
N SER A 102 -3.45 -4.04 18.56
CA SER A 102 -2.81 -3.34 19.68
C SER A 102 -1.54 -2.63 19.21
N ALA A 103 -1.11 -1.61 19.98
CA ALA A 103 0.16 -0.94 19.73
C ALA A 103 1.34 -1.93 19.81
N GLU A 104 1.28 -2.90 20.71
CA GLU A 104 2.31 -3.93 20.85
C GLU A 104 2.41 -4.80 19.60
N THR A 105 1.26 -5.19 19.03
CA THR A 105 1.20 -5.97 17.79
C THR A 105 1.77 -5.16 16.63
N ALA A 106 1.39 -3.89 16.50
CA ALA A 106 1.92 -3.02 15.46
C ALA A 106 3.44 -2.85 15.58
N ASP A 107 3.94 -2.68 16.80
CA ASP A 107 5.38 -2.58 17.05
C ASP A 107 6.11 -3.86 16.61
N SER A 108 5.53 -5.02 16.91
CA SER A 108 6.06 -6.31 16.50
C SER A 108 6.15 -6.41 14.97
N TYR A 109 5.11 -5.99 14.26
CA TYR A 109 5.10 -5.99 12.79
C TYR A 109 6.17 -5.06 12.24
N LEU A 110 6.26 -3.83 12.77
CA LEU A 110 7.26 -2.87 12.32
C LEU A 110 8.68 -3.42 12.48
N LYS A 111 9.00 -4.00 13.63
CA LYS A 111 10.31 -4.58 13.90
C LYS A 111 10.63 -5.74 12.95
N ARG A 112 9.65 -6.58 12.67
CA ARG A 112 9.81 -7.65 11.69
C ARG A 112 10.06 -7.11 10.28
N TRP A 113 9.36 -6.07 9.87
CA TRP A 113 9.60 -5.43 8.58
C TRP A 113 11.02 -4.88 8.47
N ILE A 114 11.49 -4.24 9.54
CA ILE A 114 12.85 -3.70 9.57
C ILE A 114 13.89 -4.82 9.54
N ASP A 115 13.76 -5.82 10.41
CA ASP A 115 14.76 -6.86 10.60
C ASP A 115 14.72 -7.94 9.51
N GLU A 116 13.55 -8.32 9.05
CA GLU A 116 13.38 -9.43 8.11
C GLU A 116 13.20 -8.99 6.65
N ALA A 117 12.56 -7.86 6.42
CA ALA A 117 12.23 -7.38 5.08
C ALA A 117 13.06 -6.16 4.62
N GLY A 118 13.94 -5.65 5.46
CA GLY A 118 14.77 -4.51 5.11
C GLY A 118 14.01 -3.19 5.00
N PHE A 119 12.85 -3.09 5.62
CA PHE A 119 12.03 -1.88 5.60
C PHE A 119 12.78 -0.71 6.28
N ARG A 120 12.79 0.44 5.61
CA ARG A 120 13.42 1.64 6.15
C ARG A 120 12.41 2.47 6.91
N SER A 121 12.58 2.55 8.22
CA SER A 121 11.71 3.32 9.10
C SER A 121 12.49 4.46 9.75
N PRO A 122 11.89 5.66 9.89
CA PRO A 122 12.51 6.76 10.60
C PRO A 122 12.68 6.50 12.10
N ALA A 123 11.95 5.54 12.66
CA ALA A 123 12.10 5.11 14.04
C ALA A 123 11.89 3.60 14.16
N ARG A 124 12.56 2.98 15.13
CA ARG A 124 12.43 1.53 15.36
C ARG A 124 11.21 1.20 16.24
N ASP A 125 10.88 2.06 17.18
CA ASP A 125 9.76 1.83 18.11
C ASP A 125 8.48 2.47 17.57
N PHE A 126 7.43 1.67 17.51
CA PHE A 126 6.15 2.10 16.94
C PHE A 126 5.50 3.25 17.73
N GLU A 127 5.71 3.30 19.03
CA GLU A 127 5.13 4.34 19.89
C GLU A 127 5.41 5.76 19.42
N VAL A 128 6.56 5.98 18.79
CA VAL A 128 6.94 7.30 18.25
C VAL A 128 5.89 7.83 17.26
N PHE A 129 5.27 6.96 16.48
CA PHE A 129 4.28 7.35 15.48
C PHE A 129 2.89 7.59 16.06
N LEU A 130 2.65 7.18 17.32
CA LEU A 130 1.37 7.42 18.00
C LEU A 130 1.33 8.77 18.71
N GLU A 131 2.46 9.40 18.88
CA GLU A 131 2.56 10.72 19.53
C GLU A 131 2.10 11.80 18.55
N ASP A 132 1.26 12.68 19.04
CA ASP A 132 0.75 13.81 18.25
C ASP A 132 1.71 15.03 18.34
#